data_097982bb48558f7b4c690c3330e97ed1
#
_entry.id   097982bb48558f7b4c690c3330e97ed1
#
_cell.length_a   1.000
_cell.length_b   1.000
_cell.length_c   1.000
_cell.angle_alpha   90.00
_cell.angle_beta   90.00
_cell.angle_gamma   90.00
#
_symmetry.space_group_name_H-M   'P 1'
#
loop_
_entity.id
_entity.type
_entity.pdbx_description
1 polymer ?
#
loop_
_entity_poly.entity_id
_entity_poly.type
_entity_poly.pdbx_seq_one_letter_code
_entity_poly.pdbx_strand_id
1 'polypeptide(L)' 'MSDALQPTKWEYFVAPVLSHVAQQILNNFGSDGWELVQLAPGPNPDTLVGYFKRPIVEGTR' A
#
# COMPACT_ATOMS: atom_id res chain seq x y z
N MET A 1 -17.83 1.74 21.76
CA MET A 1 -16.95 2.19 20.65
C MET A 1 -17.62 1.96 19.34
N SER A 2 -17.76 3.01 18.58
CA SER A 2 -18.39 2.86 17.28
C SER A 2 -17.57 1.99 16.34
N ASP A 3 -16.27 1.91 16.56
CA ASP A 3 -15.43 1.08 15.72
C ASP A 3 -15.79 -0.38 15.79
N ALA A 4 -16.29 -0.81 16.94
CA ALA A 4 -16.67 -2.21 17.10
C ALA A 4 -17.89 -2.56 16.25
N LEU A 5 -18.67 -1.56 15.87
CA LEU A 5 -19.90 -1.78 15.14
C LEU A 5 -19.75 -1.55 13.63
N GLN A 6 -18.64 -1.00 13.21
CA GLN A 6 -18.43 -0.68 11.81
C GLN A 6 -17.09 -1.23 11.36
N PRO A 7 -17.09 -2.01 10.29
CA PRO A 7 -15.83 -2.53 9.79
C PRO A 7 -14.96 -1.40 9.28
N THR A 8 -13.65 -1.58 9.42
CA THR A 8 -12.69 -0.68 8.83
C THR A 8 -12.79 -0.78 7.31
N LYS A 9 -12.84 0.37 6.67
CA LYS A 9 -12.83 0.43 5.22
C LYS A 9 -11.43 0.73 4.77
N TRP A 10 -11.05 0.15 3.64
CA TRP A 10 -9.68 0.24 3.14
C TRP A 10 -9.67 0.82 1.75
N GLU A 11 -8.64 1.56 1.44
CA GLU A 11 -8.36 1.92 0.05
C GLU A 11 -7.09 1.21 -0.37
N TYR A 12 -7.00 0.89 -1.65
CA TYR A 12 -5.92 0.08 -2.20
C TYR A 12 -5.17 0.85 -3.26
N PHE A 13 -3.89 0.53 -3.38
CA PHE A 13 -3.01 1.20 -4.31
C PHE A 13 -2.08 0.16 -4.91
N VAL A 14 -1.96 0.16 -6.22
CA VAL A 14 -1.12 -0.80 -6.92
C VAL A 14 -0.07 0.01 -7.68
N ALA A 15 1.19 -0.34 -7.48
CA ALA A 15 2.27 0.44 -8.07
C ALA A 15 3.44 -0.46 -8.42
N PRO A 16 4.21 -0.08 -9.45
CA PRO A 16 5.45 -0.78 -9.75
C PRO A 16 6.50 -0.48 -8.70
N VAL A 17 7.28 -1.50 -8.36
CA VAL A 17 8.38 -1.38 -7.41
C VAL A 17 9.62 -1.90 -8.10
N LEU A 18 10.58 -1.02 -8.36
CA LEU A 18 11.83 -1.40 -8.99
C LEU A 18 12.69 -2.12 -7.95
N SER A 19 13.14 -3.32 -8.29
CA SER A 19 13.76 -4.18 -7.29
C SER A 19 15.04 -3.58 -6.71
N HIS A 20 15.81 -2.85 -7.50
CA HIS A 20 17.08 -2.32 -7.01
C HIS A 20 16.93 -1.12 -6.07
N VAL A 21 15.76 -0.53 -5.99
CA VAL A 21 15.47 0.58 -5.08
C VAL A 21 14.19 0.29 -4.28
N ALA A 22 13.88 -0.98 -4.10
CA ALA A 22 12.62 -1.36 -3.49
C ALA A 22 12.45 -0.79 -2.08
N GLN A 23 13.51 -0.83 -1.29
CA GLN A 23 13.40 -0.33 0.09
C GLN A 23 13.01 1.14 0.11
N GLN A 24 13.63 1.93 -0.73
CA GLN A 24 13.34 3.35 -0.79
C GLN A 24 11.90 3.60 -1.23
N ILE A 25 11.46 2.86 -2.25
CA ILE A 25 10.09 3.00 -2.74
C ILE A 25 9.09 2.61 -1.66
N LEU A 26 9.33 1.49 -0.99
CA LEU A 26 8.43 1.03 0.07
C LEU A 26 8.39 2.01 1.23
N ASN A 27 9.53 2.59 1.59
CA ASN A 27 9.56 3.58 2.66
C ASN A 27 8.80 4.84 2.29
N ASN A 28 8.87 5.24 1.02
CA ASN A 28 8.13 6.43 0.58
C ASN A 28 6.63 6.20 0.70
N PHE A 29 6.16 5.05 0.28
CA PHE A 29 4.74 4.75 0.41
C PHE A 29 4.33 4.59 1.87
N GLY A 30 5.21 3.97 2.67
CA GLY A 30 4.93 3.83 4.09
C GLY A 30 4.81 5.17 4.80
N SER A 31 5.58 6.16 4.36
CA SER A 31 5.49 7.50 4.91
C SER A 31 4.14 8.14 4.66
N ASP A 32 3.45 7.71 3.61
CA ASP A 32 2.13 8.20 3.30
C ASP A 32 1.03 7.36 3.95
N GLY A 33 1.41 6.42 4.79
CA GLY A 33 0.46 5.60 5.51
C GLY A 33 0.08 4.30 4.81
N TRP A 34 0.75 3.99 3.70
CA TRP A 34 0.44 2.76 2.97
C TRP A 34 1.13 1.56 3.61
N GLU A 35 0.41 0.47 3.69
CA GLU A 35 0.92 -0.81 4.17
C GLU A 35 1.04 -1.76 3.00
N LEU A 36 2.19 -2.40 2.86
CA LEU A 36 2.40 -3.37 1.80
C LEU A 36 1.63 -4.64 2.13
N VAL A 37 0.78 -5.06 1.20
CA VAL A 37 0.06 -6.32 1.33
C VAL A 37 0.81 -7.44 0.65
N GLN A 38 1.35 -7.18 -0.54
CA GLN A 38 2.03 -8.22 -1.29
C GLN A 38 2.87 -7.61 -2.40
N LEU A 39 3.98 -8.25 -2.71
CA LEU A 39 4.76 -7.99 -3.90
C LEU A 39 4.62 -9.19 -4.83
N ALA A 40 4.45 -8.90 -6.10
CA ALA A 40 4.31 -9.93 -7.12
C ALA A 40 5.26 -9.64 -8.27
N PRO A 41 5.62 -10.66 -9.05
CA PRO A 41 6.46 -10.42 -10.22
C PRO A 41 5.77 -9.48 -11.20
N GLY A 42 6.57 -8.59 -11.78
CA GLY A 42 6.07 -7.66 -12.79
C GLY A 42 6.37 -8.16 -14.19
N PRO A 43 6.26 -7.25 -15.17
CA PRO A 43 6.45 -7.62 -16.56
C PRO A 43 7.88 -8.00 -16.92
N ASN A 44 8.84 -7.63 -16.09
CA ASN A 44 10.24 -8.00 -16.32
C ASN A 44 10.90 -8.25 -14.96
N PRO A 45 12.11 -8.87 -14.97
CA PRO A 45 12.73 -9.29 -13.69
C PRO A 45 13.08 -8.13 -12.76
N ASP A 46 13.25 -6.93 -13.28
CA ASP A 46 13.66 -5.80 -12.46
C ASP A 46 12.50 -5.03 -11.86
N THR A 47 11.28 -5.40 -12.20
CA THR A 47 10.10 -4.69 -11.76
C THR A 47 9.16 -5.64 -11.06
N LEU A 48 8.78 -5.26 -9.84
CA LEU A 48 7.75 -5.97 -9.08
C LEU A 48 6.50 -5.12 -9.04
N VAL A 49 5.39 -5.76 -8.74
CA VAL A 49 4.12 -5.03 -8.55
C VAL A 49 3.79 -5.09 -7.08
N GLY A 50 3.64 -3.94 -6.47
CA GLY A 50 3.29 -3.85 -5.07
C GLY A 50 1.82 -3.51 -4.89
N TYR A 51 1.18 -4.24 -3.99
CA TYR A 51 -0.21 -4.03 -3.61
C TYR A 51 -0.23 -3.49 -2.20
N PHE A 52 -0.81 -2.30 -2.05
CA PHE A 52 -0.80 -1.58 -0.79
C PHE A 52 -2.22 -1.27 -0.34
N LYS A 53 -2.39 -1.08 0.94
CA LYS A 53 -3.67 -0.66 1.49
C LYS A 53 -3.44 0.31 2.63
N ARG A 54 -4.48 1.08 2.92
CA ARG A 54 -4.50 1.89 4.14
C ARG A 54 -5.96 2.16 4.49
N PRO A 55 -6.24 2.41 5.77
CA PRO A 55 -7.62 2.71 6.18
C PRO A 55 -8.09 4.02 5.54
N ILE A 56 -9.34 4.03 5.14
CA ILE A 56 -9.96 5.27 4.68
C ILE A 56 -10.31 6.08 5.90
N VAL A 57 -9.87 7.33 5.92
CA VAL A 57 -10.18 8.26 7.01
C VAL A 57 -11.33 9.11 6.55
N GLU A 58 -12.51 8.85 7.13
CA GLU A 58 -13.72 9.52 6.74
C GLU A 58 -13.99 10.71 7.64
N GLY A 59 -14.55 11.75 7.04
CA GLY A 59 -15.00 12.90 7.80
C GLY A 59 -13.91 13.90 8.13
N THR A 60 -12.66 13.64 7.75
CA THR A 60 -11.56 14.52 8.08
C THR A 60 -10.93 15.18 6.87
N ARG A 61 -11.47 14.94 5.71
CA ARG A 61 -10.92 15.56 4.50
C ARG A 61 -11.82 16.56 3.93
#